data_a27802265de89c1b5c9e58d54cb24ff0
#
_entry.id   a27802265de89c1b5c9e58d54cb24ff0
#
_cell.length_a   1.000
_cell.length_b   1.000
_cell.length_c   1.000
_cell.angle_alpha   90.00
_cell.angle_beta   90.00
_cell.angle_gamma   90.00
#
_symmetry.space_group_name_H-M   'P 1'
#
loop_
_entity.id
_entity.type
_entity.pdbx_description
1 polymer ?
#
loop_
_entity_poly.entity_id
_entity_poly.type
_entity_poly.pdbx_seq_one_letter_code
_entity_poly.pdbx_strand_id
1 'polypeptide(L)'
;LSGQRWCDGRPVFTAFTTVLPPNSPSCIPTLDWWEWGIFTPSSNHDGGVNGLMGDGSVRMFTDQINTGDLSLPEVVAGPSPYGVWGAMGSRAGGELLREF
;
A
#
# COMPACT_ATOMS: atom_id res chain seq x y z
N LEU A 1 -12.10 2.67 10.41
CA LEU A 1 -12.72 1.42 9.94
C LEU A 1 -11.70 0.29 9.79
N SER A 2 -10.45 0.62 9.49
CA SER A 2 -9.41 -0.40 9.32
C SER A 2 -9.27 -1.25 10.59
N GLY A 3 -9.27 -2.57 10.41
CA GLY A 3 -9.13 -3.51 11.52
C GLY A 3 -10.40 -3.80 12.31
N GLN A 4 -11.50 -3.11 12.06
CA GLN A 4 -12.75 -3.33 12.81
C GLN A 4 -13.39 -4.68 12.50
N ARG A 5 -13.17 -5.22 11.32
CA ARG A 5 -13.74 -6.50 10.87
C ARG A 5 -12.62 -7.36 10.29
N TRP A 6 -11.90 -8.04 11.15
CA TRP A 6 -10.70 -8.79 10.79
C TRP A 6 -10.97 -9.93 9.81
N CYS A 7 -12.16 -10.47 9.78
CA CYS A 7 -12.53 -11.56 8.87
C CYS A 7 -13.30 -11.11 7.61
N ASP A 8 -13.47 -9.80 7.43
CA ASP A 8 -14.16 -9.24 6.28
C ASP A 8 -13.15 -8.93 5.18
N GLY A 9 -13.28 -9.54 3.99
CA GLY A 9 -12.33 -9.38 2.90
C GLY A 9 -12.43 -8.06 2.12
N ARG A 10 -13.33 -7.16 2.50
CA ARG A 10 -13.42 -5.85 1.85
C ARG A 10 -12.20 -5.00 2.19
N PRO A 11 -11.61 -4.30 1.21
CA PRO A 11 -10.35 -3.56 1.41
C PRO A 11 -10.37 -2.55 2.54
N VAL A 12 -11.51 -1.90 2.78
CA VAL A 12 -11.64 -0.89 3.83
C VAL A 12 -11.35 -1.45 5.24
N PHE A 13 -11.51 -2.75 5.45
CA PHE A 13 -11.31 -3.37 6.75
C PHE A 13 -9.95 -4.05 6.91
N THR A 14 -9.47 -4.75 5.87
CA THR A 14 -8.36 -5.69 6.01
C THR A 14 -7.24 -5.53 5.02
N ALA A 15 -7.34 -4.59 4.08
CA ALA A 15 -6.33 -4.41 3.04
C ALA A 15 -5.75 -3.00 3.04
N PHE A 16 -4.63 -2.85 2.33
CA PHE A 16 -4.05 -1.55 2.04
C PHE A 16 -3.46 -1.57 0.63
N THR A 17 -3.20 -0.38 0.10
CA THR A 17 -2.59 -0.21 -1.23
C THR A 17 -1.19 0.39 -1.09
N THR A 18 -0.33 0.11 -2.07
CA THR A 18 1.03 0.64 -2.13
C THR A 18 1.14 1.75 -3.17
N VAL A 19 0.28 2.76 -3.07
CA VAL A 19 0.24 3.92 -3.95
C VAL A 19 0.82 5.14 -3.26
N LEU A 20 0.12 5.65 -2.24
CA LEU A 20 0.61 6.75 -1.42
C LEU A 20 1.55 6.22 -0.34
N PRO A 21 2.56 7.03 0.07
CA PRO A 21 3.50 6.58 1.11
C PRO A 21 2.79 6.29 2.43
N PRO A 22 3.38 5.47 3.31
CA PRO A 22 2.81 5.19 4.62
C PRO A 22 2.46 6.47 5.39
N ASN A 23 1.43 6.40 6.23
CA ASN A 23 0.90 7.52 7.02
C ASN A 23 0.29 8.67 6.21
N SER A 24 0.08 8.48 4.91
CA SER A 24 -0.69 9.41 4.08
C SER A 24 -2.20 9.22 4.29
N PRO A 25 -3.04 10.21 3.95
CA PRO A 25 -4.49 10.03 4.00
C PRO A 25 -4.98 8.95 3.04
N SER A 26 -5.98 8.19 3.45
CA SER A 26 -6.67 7.25 2.57
C SER A 26 -7.77 7.97 1.78
N CYS A 27 -8.03 7.52 0.56
CA CYS A 27 -9.01 8.11 -0.34
C CYS A 27 -9.96 7.04 -0.86
N ILE A 28 -11.26 7.31 -0.81
CA ILE A 28 -12.29 6.48 -1.42
C ILE A 28 -13.22 7.37 -2.24
N PRO A 29 -13.73 6.88 -3.39
CA PRO A 29 -14.60 7.70 -4.24
C PRO A 29 -16.00 7.93 -3.64
N THR A 30 -16.47 7.02 -2.79
CA THR A 30 -17.76 7.13 -2.11
C THR A 30 -17.63 6.64 -0.68
N LEU A 31 -18.68 6.84 0.13
CA LEU A 31 -18.75 6.29 1.49
C LEU A 31 -19.26 4.85 1.53
N ASP A 32 -19.33 4.18 0.38
CA ASP A 32 -19.75 2.80 0.28
C ASP A 32 -18.61 1.86 0.65
N TRP A 33 -18.85 0.95 1.57
CA TRP A 33 -17.85 -0.01 2.04
C TRP A 33 -17.48 -1.07 1.00
N TRP A 34 -18.21 -1.16 -0.09
CA TRP A 34 -17.93 -2.07 -1.21
C TRP A 34 -16.97 -1.47 -2.23
N GLU A 35 -16.74 -0.16 -2.18
CA GLU A 35 -15.92 0.52 -3.17
C GLU A 35 -14.43 0.30 -2.95
N TRP A 36 -13.71 0.26 -4.04
CA TRP A 36 -12.26 0.28 -4.05
C TRP A 36 -11.75 1.71 -3.88
N GLY A 37 -10.60 1.82 -3.28
CA GLY A 37 -9.99 3.14 -3.08
C GLY A 37 -8.51 3.00 -2.77
N ILE A 38 -7.91 4.10 -2.36
CA ILE A 38 -6.52 4.13 -1.89
C ILE A 38 -6.56 4.04 -0.37
N PHE A 39 -6.14 2.89 0.16
CA PHE A 39 -6.10 2.60 1.60
C PHE A 39 -4.65 2.58 2.06
N THR A 40 -4.24 3.63 2.74
CA THR A 40 -2.84 3.82 3.12
C THR A 40 -2.59 3.19 4.50
N PRO A 41 -1.52 2.39 4.65
CA PRO A 41 -1.15 1.88 5.96
C PRO A 41 -0.69 3.02 6.86
N SER A 42 -1.06 2.96 8.14
CA SER A 42 -0.70 3.99 9.11
C SER A 42 -0.27 3.37 10.43
N SER A 43 0.56 4.08 11.16
CA SER A 43 0.96 3.71 12.50
C SER A 43 1.27 4.95 13.33
N ASN A 44 1.38 4.76 14.65
CA ASN A 44 1.82 5.82 15.55
C ASN A 44 3.34 5.83 15.73
N HIS A 45 4.08 4.97 15.02
CA HIS A 45 5.53 5.01 15.00
C HIS A 45 6.02 6.22 14.22
N ASP A 46 7.06 6.84 14.71
CA ASP A 46 7.65 8.01 14.06
C ASP A 46 8.34 7.58 12.75
N GLY A 47 7.95 8.22 11.65
CA GLY A 47 8.61 8.10 10.36
C GLY A 47 8.23 6.90 9.49
N GLY A 48 7.29 6.05 9.89
CA GLY A 48 6.90 4.94 9.02
C GLY A 48 5.99 3.91 9.65
N VAL A 49 5.89 2.76 8.98
CA VAL A 49 5.10 1.61 9.43
C VAL A 49 5.94 0.34 9.37
N ASN A 50 5.70 -0.58 10.28
CA ASN A 50 6.30 -1.91 10.23
C ASN A 50 5.44 -2.84 9.37
N GLY A 51 6.07 -3.58 8.48
CA GLY A 51 5.40 -4.53 7.62
C GLY A 51 6.03 -5.91 7.70
N LEU A 52 5.20 -6.94 7.58
CA LEU A 52 5.62 -8.33 7.51
C LEU A 52 5.78 -8.73 6.05
N MET A 53 6.96 -9.24 5.71
CA MET A 53 7.25 -9.75 4.37
C MET A 53 6.74 -11.18 4.22
N GLY A 54 6.60 -11.62 2.97
CA GLY A 54 6.15 -12.98 2.67
C GLY A 54 7.09 -14.08 3.17
N ASP A 55 8.36 -13.78 3.42
CA ASP A 55 9.34 -14.72 3.99
C ASP A 55 9.35 -14.74 5.52
N GLY A 56 8.47 -13.99 6.17
CA GLY A 56 8.39 -13.89 7.62
C GLY A 56 9.26 -12.81 8.25
N SER A 57 10.08 -12.10 7.48
CA SER A 57 10.88 -10.99 8.00
C SER A 57 10.01 -9.75 8.22
N VAL A 58 10.41 -8.92 9.19
CA VAL A 58 9.74 -7.67 9.51
C VAL A 58 10.66 -6.51 9.11
N ARG A 59 10.11 -5.53 8.41
CA ARG A 59 10.84 -4.33 7.99
C ARG A 59 10.03 -3.08 8.27
N MET A 60 10.73 -1.97 8.48
CA MET A 60 10.10 -0.66 8.59
C MET A 60 10.08 0.00 7.21
N PHE A 61 8.89 0.42 6.78
CA PHE A 61 8.70 1.19 5.54
C PHE A 61 8.51 2.65 5.91
N THR A 62 9.43 3.50 5.43
CA THR A 62 9.43 4.90 5.81
C THR A 62 8.38 5.70 5.05
N ASP A 63 7.95 6.83 5.63
CA ASP A 63 7.03 7.76 4.99
C ASP A 63 7.60 8.39 3.72
N GLN A 64 8.92 8.32 3.53
CA GLN A 64 9.63 8.89 2.39
C GLN A 64 10.03 7.85 1.35
N ILE A 65 9.45 6.65 1.40
CA ILE A 65 9.72 5.61 0.41
C ILE A 65 9.38 6.11 -1.00
N ASN A 66 10.16 5.67 -2.00
CA ASN A 66 9.96 6.07 -3.39
C ASN A 66 8.61 5.55 -3.90
N THR A 67 7.72 6.48 -4.27
CA THR A 67 6.39 6.19 -4.80
C THR A 67 6.29 6.42 -6.32
N GLY A 68 7.38 6.72 -7.00
CA GLY A 68 7.39 6.92 -8.45
C GLY A 68 6.50 8.05 -8.91
N ASP A 69 5.76 7.83 -9.99
CA ASP A 69 4.88 8.82 -10.59
C ASP A 69 3.43 8.58 -10.19
N LEU A 70 2.94 9.34 -9.22
CA LEU A 70 1.57 9.24 -8.72
C LEU A 70 0.51 9.80 -9.66
N SER A 71 0.92 10.46 -10.77
CA SER A 71 0.00 10.97 -11.77
C SER A 71 -0.49 9.90 -12.75
N LEU A 72 0.17 8.72 -12.76
CA LEU A 72 -0.19 7.62 -13.65
C LEU A 72 -1.29 6.77 -13.03
N PRO A 73 -2.18 6.17 -13.87
CA PRO A 73 -3.23 5.28 -13.37
C PRO A 73 -2.65 3.95 -12.92
N GLU A 74 -3.38 3.26 -12.04
CA GLU A 74 -3.05 1.90 -11.63
C GLU A 74 -3.08 0.95 -12.83
N VAL A 75 -2.25 -0.09 -12.75
CA VAL A 75 -2.22 -1.16 -13.75
C VAL A 75 -2.74 -2.46 -13.12
N VAL A 76 -3.46 -3.24 -13.94
CA VAL A 76 -3.99 -4.53 -13.51
C VAL A 76 -2.89 -5.60 -13.52
N ALA A 77 -1.95 -5.49 -14.45
CA ALA A 77 -0.85 -6.43 -14.61
C ALA A 77 0.39 -5.69 -15.11
N GLY A 78 1.57 -6.27 -14.90
CA GLY A 78 2.84 -5.68 -15.27
C GLY A 78 3.42 -4.77 -14.20
N PRO A 79 4.49 -4.03 -14.52
CA PRO A 79 5.18 -3.18 -13.55
C PRO A 79 4.28 -2.05 -13.04
N SER A 80 4.33 -1.82 -11.73
CA SER A 80 3.63 -0.69 -11.10
C SER A 80 4.33 0.62 -11.41
N PRO A 81 3.59 1.72 -11.70
CA PRO A 81 4.18 3.03 -11.90
C PRO A 81 4.60 3.72 -10.60
N TYR A 82 4.32 3.14 -9.44
CA TYR A 82 4.47 3.79 -8.14
C TYR A 82 5.80 3.48 -7.45
N GLY A 83 6.86 3.31 -8.21
CA GLY A 83 8.23 3.19 -7.72
C GLY A 83 8.47 1.96 -6.85
N VAL A 84 9.36 2.09 -5.87
CA VAL A 84 9.70 0.99 -4.96
C VAL A 84 8.48 0.56 -4.15
N TRP A 85 7.71 1.51 -3.64
CA TRP A 85 6.51 1.21 -2.85
C TRP A 85 5.48 0.42 -3.65
N GLY A 86 5.19 0.85 -4.87
CA GLY A 86 4.28 0.13 -5.76
C GLY A 86 4.77 -1.28 -6.07
N ALA A 87 6.07 -1.44 -6.33
CA ALA A 87 6.67 -2.73 -6.62
C ALA A 87 6.54 -3.71 -5.43
N MET A 88 6.63 -3.21 -4.20
CA MET A 88 6.46 -4.02 -2.99
C MET A 88 5.06 -4.61 -2.88
N GLY A 89 4.05 -3.93 -3.42
CA GLY A 89 2.67 -4.42 -3.44
C GLY A 89 2.34 -5.26 -4.66
N SER A 90 3.22 -5.31 -5.64
CA SER A 90 3.02 -6.10 -6.86
C SER A 90 3.35 -7.56 -6.60
N ARG A 91 2.49 -8.45 -7.08
CA ARG A 91 2.70 -9.89 -6.95
C ARG A 91 3.72 -10.44 -7.93
N ALA A 92 3.65 -9.98 -9.18
CA ALA A 92 4.46 -10.51 -10.27
C ALA A 92 4.62 -9.48 -11.39
N GLY A 93 4.89 -8.22 -11.03
CA GLY A 93 5.00 -7.13 -12.00
C GLY A 93 6.30 -7.09 -12.78
N GLY A 94 7.32 -7.81 -12.32
CA GLY A 94 8.62 -7.85 -12.99
C GLY A 94 9.50 -6.64 -12.74
N GLU A 95 9.19 -5.83 -11.72
CA GLU A 95 9.99 -4.67 -11.36
C GLU A 95 11.34 -5.08 -10.76
N LEU A 96 12.35 -4.24 -10.99
CA LEU A 96 13.65 -4.38 -10.38
C LEU A 96 13.71 -3.49 -9.14
N LEU A 97 13.77 -4.11 -7.97
CA LEU A 97 13.95 -3.40 -6.72
C LEU A 97 15.43 -3.10 -6.51
N ARG A 98 15.76 -1.84 -6.27
CA ARG A 98 17.14 -1.45 -5.99
C ARG A 98 17.41 -1.39 -4.50
N GLU A 99 16.56 -0.66 -3.76
CA GLU A 99 16.59 -0.63 -2.29
C GLU A 99 15.36 0.07 -1.75
N PHE A 100 15.11 -0.11 -0.48
CA PHE A 100 13.99 0.51 0.20
C PHE A 100 14.24 0.64 1.71
#